data_2e9f806f5c7a50ab24e6839ca62b7149
#
_entry.id   2e9f806f5c7a50ab24e6839ca62b7149
#
_cell.length_a   1.000
_cell.length_b   1.000
_cell.length_c   1.000
_cell.angle_alpha   90.00
_cell.angle_beta   90.00
_cell.angle_gamma   90.00
#
_symmetry.space_group_name_H-M   'P 1'
#
loop_
_entity.id
_entity.type
_entity.pdbx_description
1 polymer ?
#
loop_
_entity_poly.entity_id
_entity_poly.type
_entity_poly.pdbx_seq_one_letter_code
_entity_poly.pdbx_strand_id
1 'polypeptide(L)'
;MNNPVRKIMVYIDGTEQSVTAAQYAVCLASFSGAELIALYVINTRAVEDLLRARIFLKDEQVEYEHDMEADAERYLNYVNELAMKKGVSIVKKRSRGSVNKEIVNAVNEDQVDLLVIGELSRIRSRRDEFYDEAERAMRTVTCSVLIVKDEDRVWEMYESLA
;
A
#
# COMPACT_ATOMS: atom_id res chain seq x y z
N MET A 1 -3.94 -27.59 -11.53
CA MET A 1 -2.95 -26.53 -11.85
C MET A 1 -2.77 -25.59 -10.66
N ASN A 2 -1.55 -25.35 -10.29
CA ASN A 2 -1.29 -24.43 -9.18
C ASN A 2 -1.40 -22.99 -9.69
N ASN A 3 -2.34 -22.23 -9.11
CA ASN A 3 -2.44 -20.81 -9.37
C ASN A 3 -1.22 -20.12 -8.70
N PRO A 4 -0.37 -19.44 -9.47
CA PRO A 4 0.80 -18.77 -8.89
C PRO A 4 0.43 -17.54 -8.07
N VAL A 5 -0.81 -17.05 -8.18
CA VAL A 5 -1.28 -15.85 -7.49
C VAL A 5 -2.47 -16.21 -6.63
N ARG A 6 -2.20 -16.60 -5.39
CA ARG A 6 -3.24 -16.96 -4.40
C ARG A 6 -3.52 -15.82 -3.44
N LYS A 7 -2.50 -15.05 -3.11
CA LYS A 7 -2.59 -13.91 -2.18
C LYS A 7 -1.93 -12.70 -2.79
N ILE A 8 -2.73 -11.67 -2.96
CA ILE A 8 -2.30 -10.37 -3.46
C ILE A 8 -2.32 -9.38 -2.30
N MET A 9 -1.25 -8.61 -2.15
CA MET A 9 -1.22 -7.50 -1.22
C MET A 9 -1.02 -6.22 -2.01
N VAL A 10 -1.87 -5.22 -1.78
CA VAL A 10 -1.68 -3.89 -2.35
C VAL A 10 -1.28 -2.92 -1.26
N TYR A 11 -0.21 -2.17 -1.51
CA TYR A 11 0.28 -1.14 -0.60
C TYR A 11 -0.43 0.18 -0.86
N ILE A 12 -1.04 0.72 0.18
CA ILE A 12 -1.83 1.95 0.14
C ILE A 12 -1.14 3.01 0.99
N ASP A 13 -0.90 4.17 0.41
CA ASP A 13 -0.25 5.29 1.12
C ASP A 13 -1.02 6.62 0.99
N GLY A 14 -2.23 6.57 0.43
CA GLY A 14 -3.06 7.75 0.24
C GLY A 14 -2.77 8.55 -1.01
N THR A 15 -1.79 8.16 -1.81
CA THR A 15 -1.51 8.82 -3.11
C THR A 15 -2.48 8.33 -4.18
N GLU A 16 -2.63 9.12 -5.25
CA GLU A 16 -3.42 8.71 -6.42
C GLU A 16 -2.86 7.44 -7.04
N GLN A 17 -1.53 7.29 -7.05
CA GLN A 17 -0.87 6.11 -7.58
C GLN A 17 -1.24 4.86 -6.79
N SER A 18 -1.36 4.95 -5.47
CA SER A 18 -1.78 3.81 -4.66
C SER A 18 -3.25 3.46 -4.86
N VAL A 19 -4.10 4.45 -5.13
CA VAL A 19 -5.51 4.20 -5.49
C VAL A 19 -5.60 3.47 -6.83
N THR A 20 -4.82 3.89 -7.81
CA THR A 20 -4.72 3.19 -9.10
C THR A 20 -4.25 1.75 -8.92
N ALA A 21 -3.26 1.54 -8.06
CA ALA A 21 -2.80 0.20 -7.70
C ALA A 21 -3.92 -0.64 -7.07
N ALA A 22 -4.72 -0.03 -6.20
CA ALA A 22 -5.87 -0.70 -5.59
C ALA A 22 -6.91 -1.13 -6.63
N GLN A 23 -7.22 -0.27 -7.58
CA GLN A 23 -8.15 -0.58 -8.67
C GLN A 23 -7.64 -1.78 -9.50
N TYR A 24 -6.37 -1.77 -9.85
CA TYR A 24 -5.75 -2.87 -10.57
C TYR A 24 -5.79 -4.18 -9.77
N ALA A 25 -5.45 -4.09 -8.47
CA ALA A 25 -5.45 -5.26 -7.59
C ALA A 25 -6.85 -5.87 -7.45
N VAL A 26 -7.90 -5.04 -7.40
CA VAL A 26 -9.29 -5.52 -7.39
C VAL A 26 -9.61 -6.28 -8.67
N CYS A 27 -9.25 -5.74 -9.83
CA CYS A 27 -9.43 -6.42 -11.12
C CYS A 27 -8.71 -7.75 -11.14
N LEU A 28 -7.47 -7.78 -10.70
CA LEU A 28 -6.65 -8.98 -10.70
C LEU A 28 -7.19 -10.04 -9.73
N ALA A 29 -7.63 -9.63 -8.54
CA ALA A 29 -8.25 -10.54 -7.57
C ALA A 29 -9.56 -11.12 -8.11
N SER A 30 -10.38 -10.30 -8.76
CA SER A 30 -11.62 -10.76 -9.38
C SER A 30 -11.34 -11.80 -10.48
N PHE A 31 -10.34 -11.55 -11.29
CA PHE A 31 -9.97 -12.44 -12.39
C PHE A 31 -9.33 -13.75 -11.90
N SER A 32 -8.41 -13.68 -10.93
CA SER A 32 -7.62 -14.82 -10.49
C SER A 32 -8.28 -15.63 -9.37
N GLY A 33 -9.26 -15.06 -8.68
CA GLY A 33 -9.82 -15.63 -7.46
C GLY A 33 -8.91 -15.53 -6.24
N ALA A 34 -7.88 -14.70 -6.31
CA ALA A 34 -6.93 -14.51 -5.22
C ALA A 34 -7.56 -13.78 -4.04
N GLU A 35 -7.06 -14.07 -2.84
CA GLU A 35 -7.32 -13.26 -1.65
C GLU A 35 -6.62 -11.92 -1.79
N LEU A 36 -7.31 -10.83 -1.48
CA LEU A 36 -6.76 -9.48 -1.57
C LEU A 36 -6.60 -8.87 -0.19
N ILE A 37 -5.38 -8.43 0.10
CA ILE A 37 -5.02 -7.76 1.34
C ILE A 37 -4.64 -6.32 1.00
N ALA A 38 -5.24 -5.34 1.66
CA ALA A 38 -4.87 -3.94 1.55
C ALA A 38 -4.06 -3.54 2.78
N LEU A 39 -2.82 -3.13 2.58
CA LEU A 39 -1.91 -2.73 3.65
C LEU A 39 -1.70 -1.23 3.65
N TYR A 40 -1.88 -0.61 4.80
CA TYR A 40 -1.49 0.77 5.09
C TYR A 40 -0.47 0.77 6.22
N VAL A 41 0.64 1.48 6.03
CA VAL A 41 1.69 1.60 7.05
C VAL A 41 1.66 3.01 7.63
N ILE A 42 1.47 3.09 8.95
CA ILE A 42 1.59 4.33 9.69
C ILE A 42 3.07 4.53 9.99
N ASN A 43 3.67 5.54 9.37
CA ASN A 43 5.11 5.78 9.41
C ASN A 43 5.52 6.44 10.73
N THR A 44 5.59 5.65 11.80
CA THR A 44 5.98 6.13 13.13
C THR A 44 7.46 6.52 13.19
N ARG A 45 8.29 5.95 12.33
CA ARG A 45 9.71 6.30 12.28
C ARG A 45 9.93 7.75 11.85
N ALA A 46 9.15 8.24 10.89
CA ALA A 46 9.21 9.65 10.50
C ALA A 46 8.85 10.57 11.66
N VAL A 47 7.85 10.19 12.47
CA VAL A 47 7.47 10.94 13.68
C VAL A 47 8.59 10.93 14.72
N GLU A 48 9.21 9.78 14.95
CA GLU A 48 10.35 9.66 15.87
C GLU A 48 11.53 10.55 15.45
N ASP A 49 11.83 10.60 14.15
CA ASP A 49 12.88 11.44 13.60
C ASP A 49 12.57 12.94 13.84
N LEU A 50 11.32 13.35 13.68
CA LEU A 50 10.89 14.72 13.96
C LEU A 50 10.99 15.08 15.45
N LEU A 51 10.71 14.12 16.34
CA LEU A 51 10.88 14.28 17.77
C LEU A 51 12.36 14.43 18.15
N ARG A 52 13.22 13.60 17.59
CA ARG A 52 14.67 13.66 17.84
C ARG A 52 15.26 14.98 17.35
N ALA A 53 14.75 15.51 16.25
CA ALA A 53 15.17 16.81 15.73
C ALA A 53 14.53 17.98 16.49
N ARG A 54 13.72 17.71 17.51
CA ARG A 54 12.98 18.70 18.32
C ARG A 54 12.06 19.61 17.49
N ILE A 55 11.58 19.07 16.36
CA ILE A 55 10.61 19.75 15.52
C ILE A 55 9.19 19.61 16.08
N PHE A 56 8.87 18.44 16.66
CA PHE A 56 7.60 18.19 17.33
C PHE A 56 7.75 18.23 18.86
N LEU A 57 6.74 18.77 19.53
CA LEU A 57 6.50 18.60 20.96
C LEU A 57 5.66 17.33 21.15
N LYS A 58 5.66 16.77 22.39
CA LYS A 58 4.90 15.55 22.69
C LYS A 58 3.41 15.65 22.38
N ASP A 59 2.80 16.81 22.65
CA ASP A 59 1.37 17.03 22.40
C ASP A 59 1.08 17.03 20.90
N GLU A 60 1.96 17.61 20.10
CA GLU A 60 1.87 17.60 18.64
C GLU A 60 2.03 16.18 18.07
N GLN A 61 2.88 15.36 18.70
CA GLN A 61 3.05 13.96 18.33
C GLN A 61 1.74 13.17 18.46
N VAL A 62 1.08 13.30 19.60
CA VAL A 62 -0.18 12.56 19.87
C VAL A 62 -1.23 12.95 18.85
N GLU A 63 -1.37 14.24 18.57
CA GLU A 63 -2.33 14.72 17.55
C GLU A 63 -1.98 14.22 16.15
N TYR A 64 -0.71 14.27 15.78
CA TYR A 64 -0.24 13.80 14.48
C TYR A 64 -0.47 12.29 14.29
N GLU A 65 -0.15 11.49 15.30
CA GLU A 65 -0.38 10.04 15.26
C GLU A 65 -1.88 9.72 15.17
N HIS A 66 -2.73 10.47 15.85
CA HIS A 66 -4.17 10.32 15.78
C HIS A 66 -4.68 10.59 14.36
N ASP A 67 -4.17 11.65 13.71
CA ASP A 67 -4.51 11.99 12.32
C ASP A 67 -4.06 10.90 11.36
N MET A 68 -2.88 10.32 11.57
CA MET A 68 -2.37 9.21 10.74
C MET A 68 -3.24 7.96 10.87
N GLU A 69 -3.72 7.66 12.08
CA GLU A 69 -4.64 6.53 12.30
C GLU A 69 -5.97 6.77 11.56
N ALA A 70 -6.50 7.98 11.63
CA ALA A 70 -7.73 8.34 10.92
C ALA A 70 -7.56 8.25 9.41
N ASP A 71 -6.42 8.68 8.89
CA ASP A 71 -6.09 8.57 7.47
C ASP A 71 -6.00 7.10 7.04
N ALA A 72 -5.33 6.27 7.83
CA ALA A 72 -5.22 4.83 7.54
C ALA A 72 -6.61 4.18 7.43
N GLU A 73 -7.49 4.45 8.37
CA GLU A 73 -8.85 3.93 8.38
C GLU A 73 -9.61 4.40 7.15
N ARG A 74 -9.54 5.69 6.83
CA ARG A 74 -10.24 6.29 5.69
C ARG A 74 -9.81 5.67 4.36
N TYR A 75 -8.50 5.53 4.12
CA TYR A 75 -8.00 4.97 2.88
C TYR A 75 -8.27 3.48 2.76
N LEU A 76 -8.12 2.72 3.84
CA LEU A 76 -8.45 1.29 3.83
C LEU A 76 -9.95 1.06 3.59
N ASN A 77 -10.81 1.88 4.17
CA ASN A 77 -12.25 1.81 3.92
C ASN A 77 -12.59 2.17 2.47
N TYR A 78 -11.90 3.15 1.90
CA TYR A 78 -12.08 3.51 0.51
C TYR A 78 -11.72 2.35 -0.43
N VAL A 79 -10.60 1.69 -0.19
CA VAL A 79 -10.19 0.50 -0.97
C VAL A 79 -11.21 -0.63 -0.79
N ASN A 80 -11.72 -0.80 0.42
CA ASN A 80 -12.77 -1.80 0.67
C ASN A 80 -14.03 -1.51 -0.16
N GLU A 81 -14.43 -0.25 -0.27
CA GLU A 81 -15.57 0.14 -1.12
C GLU A 81 -15.32 -0.16 -2.59
N LEU A 82 -14.11 0.15 -3.09
CA LEU A 82 -13.73 -0.18 -4.46
C LEU A 82 -13.86 -1.68 -4.74
N ALA A 83 -13.43 -2.51 -3.80
CA ALA A 83 -13.49 -3.96 -3.91
C ALA A 83 -14.93 -4.46 -3.84
N MET A 84 -15.69 -4.00 -2.87
CA MET A 84 -17.08 -4.42 -2.66
C MET A 84 -17.96 -4.13 -3.88
N LYS A 85 -17.80 -3.00 -4.53
CA LYS A 85 -18.53 -2.64 -5.76
C LYS A 85 -18.34 -3.65 -6.87
N LYS A 86 -17.25 -4.38 -6.86
CA LYS A 86 -16.90 -5.39 -7.87
C LYS A 86 -16.99 -6.82 -7.34
N GLY A 87 -17.63 -7.00 -6.18
CA GLY A 87 -17.83 -8.33 -5.59
C GLY A 87 -16.55 -8.97 -5.04
N VAL A 88 -15.54 -8.17 -4.74
CA VAL A 88 -14.28 -8.64 -4.18
C VAL A 88 -14.22 -8.31 -2.70
N SER A 89 -13.91 -9.29 -1.87
CA SER A 89 -13.69 -9.09 -0.44
C SER A 89 -12.21 -8.82 -0.19
N ILE A 90 -11.91 -7.89 0.72
CA ILE A 90 -10.55 -7.61 1.11
C ILE A 90 -10.32 -7.84 2.59
N VAL A 91 -9.06 -8.10 2.95
CA VAL A 91 -8.58 -8.03 4.32
C VAL A 91 -7.85 -6.69 4.47
N LYS A 92 -8.29 -5.89 5.43
CA LYS A 92 -7.64 -4.62 5.75
C LYS A 92 -6.55 -4.87 6.76
N LYS A 93 -5.32 -4.47 6.44
CA LYS A 93 -4.16 -4.62 7.33
C LYS A 93 -3.52 -3.26 7.57
N ARG A 94 -3.26 -2.96 8.83
CA ARG A 94 -2.64 -1.72 9.27
C ARG A 94 -1.41 -2.06 10.11
N SER A 95 -0.29 -1.44 9.79
CA SER A 95 0.97 -1.63 10.50
C SER A 95 1.55 -0.28 10.91
N ARG A 96 2.41 -0.30 11.90
CA ARG A 96 3.11 0.89 12.42
C ARG A 96 4.60 0.65 12.39
N GLY A 97 5.36 1.62 11.95
CA GLY A 97 6.81 1.51 11.92
C GLY A 97 7.46 2.14 10.70
N SER A 98 8.58 1.60 10.29
CA SER A 98 9.27 1.96 9.05
C SER A 98 8.54 1.30 7.86
N VAL A 99 8.20 2.10 6.85
CA VAL A 99 7.39 1.63 5.72
C VAL A 99 8.01 0.40 5.07
N ASN A 100 9.29 0.43 4.71
CA ASN A 100 9.91 -0.70 4.02
C ASN A 100 9.92 -1.98 4.86
N LYS A 101 10.22 -1.87 6.14
CA LYS A 101 10.25 -3.02 7.05
C LYS A 101 8.88 -3.61 7.27
N GLU A 102 7.87 -2.77 7.43
CA GLU A 102 6.50 -3.22 7.66
C GLU A 102 5.91 -3.89 6.42
N ILE A 103 6.23 -3.40 5.22
CA ILE A 103 5.82 -4.09 3.98
C ILE A 103 6.45 -5.48 3.91
N VAL A 104 7.75 -5.57 4.14
CA VAL A 104 8.47 -6.87 4.10
C VAL A 104 7.90 -7.84 5.15
N ASN A 105 7.69 -7.36 6.37
CA ASN A 105 7.11 -8.18 7.44
C ASN A 105 5.71 -8.67 7.08
N ALA A 106 4.86 -7.80 6.54
CA ALA A 106 3.50 -8.16 6.15
C ALA A 106 3.50 -9.20 5.03
N VAL A 107 4.35 -9.04 4.03
CA VAL A 107 4.51 -10.02 2.93
C VAL A 107 4.90 -11.38 3.48
N ASN A 108 5.84 -11.42 4.42
CA ASN A 108 6.29 -12.68 5.01
C ASN A 108 5.25 -13.32 5.93
N GLU A 109 4.61 -12.52 6.79
CA GLU A 109 3.58 -13.02 7.71
C GLU A 109 2.40 -13.66 6.99
N ASP A 110 1.93 -12.99 5.94
CA ASP A 110 0.73 -13.40 5.20
C ASP A 110 1.07 -14.33 4.04
N GLN A 111 2.35 -14.62 3.80
CA GLN A 111 2.79 -15.47 2.69
C GLN A 111 2.24 -14.96 1.34
N VAL A 112 2.46 -13.69 1.08
CA VAL A 112 1.97 -13.01 -0.13
C VAL A 112 2.71 -13.52 -1.37
N ASP A 113 1.96 -13.79 -2.43
CA ASP A 113 2.51 -14.21 -3.72
C ASP A 113 2.84 -13.04 -4.63
N LEU A 114 2.06 -11.96 -4.53
CA LEU A 114 2.21 -10.79 -5.38
C LEU A 114 1.96 -9.52 -4.57
N LEU A 115 2.95 -8.65 -4.55
CA LEU A 115 2.84 -7.31 -3.99
C LEU A 115 2.53 -6.33 -5.12
N VAL A 116 1.44 -5.57 -5.00
CA VAL A 116 1.03 -4.55 -5.97
C VAL A 116 1.32 -3.18 -5.38
N ILE A 117 2.05 -2.36 -6.11
CA ILE A 117 2.38 -0.99 -5.72
C ILE A 117 2.05 -0.03 -6.85
N GLY A 118 1.78 1.21 -6.51
CA GLY A 118 1.59 2.28 -7.48
C GLY A 118 2.90 2.70 -8.12
N GLU A 119 2.79 3.49 -9.18
CA GLU A 119 3.96 4.03 -9.84
C GLU A 119 4.81 4.83 -8.85
N LEU A 120 6.10 4.52 -8.82
CA LEU A 120 7.03 5.17 -7.92
C LEU A 120 7.22 6.62 -8.34
N SER A 121 7.34 7.52 -7.36
CA SER A 121 7.58 8.92 -7.63
C SER A 121 8.88 9.10 -8.42
N ARG A 122 8.87 10.09 -9.34
CA ARG A 122 10.07 10.41 -10.09
C ARG A 122 11.17 10.88 -9.13
N ILE A 123 12.36 10.38 -9.32
CA ILE A 123 13.53 10.80 -8.58
C ILE A 123 13.78 12.27 -8.91
N ARG A 124 13.54 13.16 -7.95
CA ARG A 124 13.76 14.60 -8.10
C ARG A 124 15.14 15.04 -7.63
N SER A 125 15.76 14.25 -6.75
CA SER A 125 17.09 14.51 -6.20
C SER A 125 17.69 13.20 -5.71
N ARG A 126 19.03 13.20 -5.50
CA ARG A 126 19.71 12.04 -4.88
C ARG A 126 19.15 11.68 -3.50
N ARG A 127 18.60 12.67 -2.80
CA ARG A 127 18.01 12.49 -1.48
C ARG A 127 16.71 11.69 -1.57
N ASP A 128 15.87 11.95 -2.56
CA ASP A 128 14.62 11.23 -2.79
C ASP A 128 14.90 9.76 -3.15
N GLU A 129 15.99 9.52 -3.89
CA GLU A 129 16.42 8.18 -4.27
C GLU A 129 16.71 7.28 -3.05
N PHE A 130 17.26 7.87 -1.98
CA PHE A 130 17.57 7.14 -0.75
C PHE A 130 16.36 6.92 0.16
N TYR A 131 15.28 7.70 -0.02
CA TYR A 131 14.14 7.74 0.90
C TYR A 131 12.85 7.15 0.32
N ASP A 132 12.88 6.58 -0.89
CA ASP A 132 11.71 5.86 -1.40
C ASP A 132 11.61 4.49 -0.73
N GLU A 133 10.81 4.46 0.34
CA GLU A 133 10.60 3.29 1.17
C GLU A 133 9.88 2.16 0.41
N ALA A 134 8.98 2.51 -0.51
CA ALA A 134 8.28 1.50 -1.33
C ALA A 134 9.26 0.83 -2.30
N GLU A 135 10.18 1.58 -2.88
CA GLU A 135 11.23 1.03 -3.75
C GLU A 135 12.14 0.08 -2.97
N ARG A 136 12.51 0.44 -1.75
CA ARG A 136 13.30 -0.43 -0.88
C ARG A 136 12.58 -1.72 -0.57
N ALA A 137 11.29 -1.65 -0.24
CA ALA A 137 10.47 -2.83 0.00
C ALA A 137 10.41 -3.72 -1.23
N MET A 138 10.22 -3.13 -2.40
CA MET A 138 10.19 -3.85 -3.68
C MET A 138 11.45 -4.67 -3.90
N ARG A 139 12.61 -4.13 -3.55
CA ARG A 139 13.90 -4.81 -3.72
C ARG A 139 14.14 -5.90 -2.69
N THR A 140 13.48 -5.83 -1.55
CA THR A 140 13.74 -6.70 -0.40
C THR A 140 12.75 -7.86 -0.28
N VAL A 141 11.50 -7.68 -0.71
CA VAL A 141 10.47 -8.74 -0.62
C VAL A 141 10.86 -9.95 -1.47
N THR A 142 10.46 -11.13 -1.00
CA THR A 142 10.75 -12.39 -1.68
C THR A 142 9.71 -12.77 -2.72
N CYS A 143 8.56 -12.11 -2.72
CA CYS A 143 7.50 -12.35 -3.70
C CYS A 143 7.70 -11.50 -4.96
N SER A 144 6.91 -11.80 -5.97
CA SER A 144 6.83 -10.97 -7.18
C SER A 144 6.22 -9.61 -6.86
N VAL A 145 6.62 -8.59 -7.63
CA VAL A 145 6.12 -7.22 -7.45
C VAL A 145 5.57 -6.71 -8.78
N LEU A 146 4.38 -6.13 -8.71
CA LEU A 146 3.73 -5.49 -9.86
C LEU A 146 3.64 -4.00 -9.60
N ILE A 147 4.24 -3.21 -10.48
CA ILE A 147 4.16 -1.75 -10.45
C ILE A 147 3.07 -1.35 -11.44
N VAL A 148 2.01 -0.72 -10.92
CA VAL A 148 0.85 -0.32 -11.73
C VAL A 148 1.11 1.05 -12.33
N LYS A 149 0.94 1.15 -13.63
CA LYS A 149 1.10 2.38 -14.42
C LYS A 149 -0.16 2.61 -15.24
N ASP A 150 -0.25 3.79 -15.87
CA ASP A 150 -1.33 4.16 -16.77
C ASP A 150 -2.69 4.21 -16.06
N GLU A 151 -2.87 5.27 -15.30
CA GLU A 151 -4.07 5.54 -14.49
C GLU A 151 -5.36 5.44 -15.32
N ASP A 152 -5.39 6.04 -16.50
CA ASP A 152 -6.59 6.08 -17.34
C ASP A 152 -7.00 4.68 -17.79
N ARG A 153 -6.03 3.89 -18.23
CA ARG A 153 -6.28 2.51 -18.64
C ARG A 153 -6.78 1.64 -17.48
N VAL A 154 -6.19 1.81 -16.30
CA VAL A 154 -6.60 1.06 -15.11
C VAL A 154 -8.02 1.44 -14.71
N TRP A 155 -8.35 2.72 -14.74
CA TRP A 155 -9.70 3.19 -14.44
C TRP A 155 -10.73 2.58 -15.40
N GLU A 156 -10.46 2.60 -16.70
CA GLU A 156 -11.34 2.00 -17.70
C GLU A 156 -11.52 0.49 -17.45
N MET A 157 -10.43 -0.20 -17.15
CA MET A 157 -10.46 -1.63 -16.85
C MET A 157 -11.30 -1.92 -15.61
N TYR A 158 -11.13 -1.11 -14.55
CA TYR A 158 -11.90 -1.24 -13.31
C TYR A 158 -13.39 -0.96 -13.57
N GLU A 159 -13.73 0.10 -14.30
CA GLU A 159 -15.11 0.45 -14.61
C GLU A 159 -15.81 -0.64 -15.45
N SER A 160 -15.08 -1.28 -16.33
CA SER A 160 -15.65 -2.34 -17.18
C SER A 160 -15.82 -3.68 -16.45
N LEU A 161 -15.26 -3.82 -15.28
CA LEU A 161 -15.40 -5.03 -14.47
C LEU A 161 -16.85 -5.18 -13.99
N ALA A 162 -17.44 -6.31 -14.24
CA ALA A 162 -18.84 -6.58 -13.90
C ALA A 162 -19.06 -6.79 -12.39
#